data_02001b25faf277a42c3645d6a3842585
#
_entry.id   02001b25faf277a42c3645d6a3842585
#
_cell.length_a   1.000
_cell.length_b   1.000
_cell.length_c   1.000
_cell.angle_alpha   90.00
_cell.angle_beta   90.00
_cell.angle_gamma   90.00
#
_symmetry.space_group_name_H-M   'P 1'
#
loop_
_entity.id
_entity.type
_entity.pdbx_description
1 polymer ?
#
loop_
_entity_poly.entity_id
_entity_poly.type
_entity_poly.pdbx_seq_one_letter_code
_entity_poly.pdbx_strand_id
1 'polypeptide(L)'
;RQFHPWEGGEGKVSSQYKYALTHLAMAKLDEKQPQEALKLLEATLSYPNNLGEGKLPNVPDNEAHYYMGLAYKQLGETEKAEEYFHLAASGPQEPGSVLYYNDQPSDFIYYQGLANLELGLDHAAKKSFHQLLTFGEQHLFDEVEYDFFAVSLPEIEVFQEDLELRNIQYCNYLRALGHLGLDENEKARELFREILAKQSDYQGALAR
;
A
#
# COMPACT_ATOMS: atom_id res chain seq x y z
N ARG A 1 -5.61 25.12 3.67
CA ARG A 1 -6.28 24.74 4.94
C ARG A 1 -5.27 24.01 5.82
N GLN A 2 -5.42 24.11 7.14
CA GLN A 2 -4.67 23.35 8.12
C GLN A 2 -5.57 22.25 8.67
N PHE A 3 -5.07 21.01 8.73
CA PHE A 3 -5.76 19.88 9.32
C PHE A 3 -5.29 19.69 10.76
N HIS A 4 -6.16 19.17 11.58
CA HIS A 4 -5.89 18.84 12.96
C HIS A 4 -6.46 17.44 13.20
N PRO A 5 -5.65 16.38 13.00
CA PRO A 5 -6.11 15.02 13.26
C PRO A 5 -6.47 14.88 14.75
N TRP A 6 -7.55 14.15 15.01
CA TRP A 6 -7.94 13.80 16.37
C TRP A 6 -7.36 12.43 16.71
N GLU A 7 -7.34 12.09 17.98
CA GLU A 7 -6.88 10.77 18.43
C GLU A 7 -7.65 9.64 17.69
N GLY A 8 -6.89 8.71 17.09
CA GLY A 8 -7.42 7.66 16.21
C GLY A 8 -7.70 8.09 14.76
N GLY A 9 -7.46 9.35 14.42
CA GLY A 9 -7.55 9.88 13.06
C GLY A 9 -6.20 10.06 12.36
N GLU A 10 -5.12 9.75 13.07
CA GLU A 10 -3.75 9.85 12.57
C GLU A 10 -3.56 8.92 11.37
N GLY A 11 -2.78 9.38 10.42
CA GLY A 11 -2.51 8.66 9.19
C GLY A 11 -3.59 8.77 8.11
N LYS A 12 -4.85 9.10 8.43
CA LYS A 12 -5.94 9.14 7.45
C LYS A 12 -5.75 10.24 6.40
N VAL A 13 -5.38 11.45 6.83
CA VAL A 13 -5.16 12.58 5.91
C VAL A 13 -3.89 12.39 5.10
N SER A 14 -2.80 11.96 5.74
CA SER A 14 -1.53 11.72 5.07
C SER A 14 -1.59 10.55 4.10
N SER A 15 -2.35 9.50 4.40
CA SER A 15 -2.59 8.40 3.46
C SER A 15 -3.32 8.89 2.20
N GLN A 16 -4.35 9.74 2.35
CA GLN A 16 -5.05 10.34 1.21
C GLN A 16 -4.13 11.26 0.39
N TYR A 17 -3.25 12.00 1.05
CA TYR A 17 -2.26 12.85 0.39
C TYR A 17 -1.29 11.99 -0.44
N LYS A 18 -0.71 10.93 0.14
CA LYS A 18 0.15 9.99 -0.58
C LYS A 18 -0.58 9.35 -1.76
N TYR A 19 -1.77 8.80 -1.52
CA TYR A 19 -2.60 8.17 -2.53
C TYR A 19 -2.85 9.09 -3.73
N ALA A 20 -3.30 10.32 -3.48
CA ALA A 20 -3.59 11.29 -4.53
C ALA A 20 -2.34 11.63 -5.36
N LEU A 21 -1.21 11.90 -4.72
CA LEU A 21 0.03 12.23 -5.42
C LEU A 21 0.59 11.06 -6.22
N THR A 22 0.53 9.85 -5.66
CA THR A 22 0.98 8.63 -6.37
C THR A 22 0.14 8.39 -7.62
N HIS A 23 -1.18 8.50 -7.53
CA HIS A 23 -2.05 8.33 -8.71
C HIS A 23 -1.88 9.42 -9.76
N LEU A 24 -1.66 10.66 -9.34
CA LEU A 24 -1.29 11.74 -10.27
C LEU A 24 0.06 11.45 -10.95
N ALA A 25 1.02 10.92 -10.21
CA ALA A 25 2.32 10.54 -10.77
C ALA A 25 2.20 9.38 -11.77
N MET A 26 1.38 8.36 -11.46
CA MET A 26 1.08 7.27 -12.41
C MET A 26 0.50 7.83 -13.72
N ALA A 27 -0.47 8.72 -13.64
CA ALA A 27 -1.03 9.37 -14.82
C ALA A 27 0.04 10.14 -15.61
N LYS A 28 0.98 10.81 -14.92
CA LYS A 28 2.11 11.49 -15.59
C LYS A 28 3.07 10.52 -16.28
N LEU A 29 3.30 9.34 -15.71
CA LEU A 29 4.11 8.29 -16.34
C LEU A 29 3.42 7.77 -17.61
N ASP A 30 2.10 7.58 -17.58
CA ASP A 30 1.31 7.16 -18.76
C ASP A 30 1.35 8.22 -19.87
N GLU A 31 1.31 9.50 -19.50
CA GLU A 31 1.47 10.66 -20.41
C GLU A 31 2.92 10.85 -20.90
N LYS A 32 3.87 9.99 -20.50
CA LYS A 32 5.30 10.12 -20.82
C LYS A 32 5.92 11.42 -20.31
N GLN A 33 5.50 11.85 -19.11
CA GLN A 33 5.99 13.03 -18.40
C GLN A 33 6.74 12.63 -17.11
N PRO A 34 7.85 11.86 -17.18
CA PRO A 34 8.50 11.28 -16.01
C PRO A 34 9.07 12.32 -15.05
N GLN A 35 9.49 13.52 -15.51
CA GLN A 35 9.97 14.58 -14.64
C GLN A 35 8.87 15.15 -13.75
N GLU A 36 7.63 15.27 -14.27
CA GLU A 36 6.48 15.70 -13.47
C GLU A 36 6.06 14.61 -12.49
N ALA A 37 6.12 13.35 -12.90
CA ALA A 37 5.88 12.22 -12.01
C ALA A 37 6.87 12.21 -10.83
N LEU A 38 8.17 12.42 -11.07
CA LEU A 38 9.18 12.47 -10.00
C LEU A 38 8.88 13.55 -8.97
N LYS A 39 8.49 14.77 -9.37
CA LYS A 39 8.12 15.84 -8.44
C LYS A 39 6.97 15.46 -7.53
N LEU A 40 5.96 14.75 -8.07
CA LEU A 40 4.82 14.28 -7.29
C LEU A 40 5.22 13.17 -6.33
N LEU A 41 6.05 12.22 -6.77
CA LEU A 41 6.54 11.12 -5.95
C LEU A 41 7.47 11.61 -4.83
N GLU A 42 8.38 12.54 -5.12
CA GLU A 42 9.23 13.17 -4.10
C GLU A 42 8.39 13.82 -2.99
N ALA A 43 7.27 14.46 -3.35
CA ALA A 43 6.36 15.07 -2.37
C ALA A 43 5.66 14.04 -1.47
N THR A 44 5.57 12.76 -1.86
CA THR A 44 5.01 11.70 -1.01
C THR A 44 5.96 11.25 0.12
N LEU A 45 7.26 11.50 -0.03
CA LEU A 45 8.27 11.07 0.92
C LEU A 45 8.30 11.92 2.20
N SER A 46 7.63 13.06 2.20
CA SER A 46 7.52 13.95 3.34
C SER A 46 6.11 14.52 3.45
N TYR A 47 5.70 14.85 4.68
CA TYR A 47 4.37 15.43 4.90
C TYR A 47 4.48 16.93 5.10
N PRO A 48 3.69 17.74 4.36
CA PRO A 48 3.67 19.18 4.58
C PRO A 48 3.00 19.52 5.92
N ASN A 49 3.51 20.56 6.60
CA ASN A 49 3.09 20.93 7.95
C ASN A 49 1.57 21.20 8.10
N ASN A 50 0.88 21.55 7.01
CA ASN A 50 -0.56 21.80 7.04
C ASN A 50 -1.41 20.53 7.17
N LEU A 51 -0.84 19.33 7.06
CA LEU A 51 -1.55 18.09 7.35
C LEU A 51 -1.71 17.85 8.86
N GLY A 52 -0.93 18.55 9.70
CA GLY A 52 -1.06 18.50 11.15
C GLY A 52 -0.42 17.25 11.78
N GLU A 53 0.24 16.43 11.00
CA GLU A 53 0.94 15.23 11.46
C GLU A 53 2.29 15.05 10.76
N GLY A 54 3.22 14.39 11.43
CA GLY A 54 4.51 13.99 10.88
C GLY A 54 4.46 12.57 10.32
N LYS A 55 5.35 12.29 9.37
CA LYS A 55 5.51 10.94 8.84
C LYS A 55 6.20 10.05 9.86
N LEU A 56 5.57 8.93 10.19
CA LEU A 56 6.15 7.94 11.08
C LEU A 56 7.27 7.14 10.38
N PRO A 57 8.31 6.70 11.10
CA PRO A 57 9.43 5.96 10.50
C PRO A 57 9.05 4.62 9.87
N ASN A 58 7.94 4.01 10.32
CA ASN A 58 7.45 2.73 9.83
C ASN A 58 6.54 2.83 8.58
N VAL A 59 6.22 4.04 8.12
CA VAL A 59 5.42 4.22 6.90
C VAL A 59 6.24 3.81 5.68
N PRO A 60 5.83 2.77 4.92
CA PRO A 60 6.60 2.27 3.80
C PRO A 60 6.52 3.21 2.59
N ASP A 61 7.64 3.34 1.88
CA ASP A 61 7.75 4.13 0.64
C ASP A 61 7.99 3.27 -0.60
N ASN A 62 7.85 1.97 -0.48
CA ASN A 62 8.11 1.00 -1.55
C ASN A 62 7.34 1.34 -2.83
N GLU A 63 6.06 1.72 -2.73
CA GLU A 63 5.25 2.15 -3.88
C GLU A 63 5.85 3.38 -4.56
N ALA A 64 6.16 4.42 -3.79
CA ALA A 64 6.74 5.65 -4.33
C ALA A 64 8.10 5.36 -5.00
N HIS A 65 8.96 4.60 -4.35
CA HIS A 65 10.26 4.22 -4.89
C HIS A 65 10.13 3.38 -6.18
N TYR A 66 9.16 2.46 -6.25
CA TYR A 66 8.90 1.69 -7.46
C TYR A 66 8.55 2.59 -8.65
N TYR A 67 7.62 3.53 -8.46
CA TYR A 67 7.25 4.47 -9.52
C TYR A 67 8.35 5.48 -9.85
N MET A 68 9.20 5.85 -8.89
CA MET A 68 10.41 6.64 -9.16
C MET A 68 11.41 5.85 -10.03
N GLY A 69 11.58 4.57 -9.76
CA GLY A 69 12.37 3.68 -10.60
C GLY A 69 11.84 3.63 -12.04
N LEU A 70 10.52 3.49 -12.23
CA LEU A 70 9.88 3.54 -13.56
C LEU A 70 10.07 4.90 -14.24
N ALA A 71 10.00 6.00 -13.49
CA ALA A 71 10.23 7.34 -14.03
C ALA A 71 11.67 7.50 -14.54
N TYR A 72 12.66 7.09 -13.77
CA TYR A 72 14.07 7.11 -14.19
C TYR A 72 14.35 6.17 -15.37
N LYS A 73 13.70 5.00 -15.41
CA LYS A 73 13.74 4.10 -16.57
C LYS A 73 13.19 4.77 -17.83
N GLN A 74 12.10 5.53 -17.75
CA GLN A 74 11.58 6.31 -18.89
C GLN A 74 12.51 7.43 -19.32
N LEU A 75 13.32 7.98 -18.42
CA LEU A 75 14.35 9.00 -18.71
C LEU A 75 15.61 8.40 -19.33
N GLY A 76 15.77 7.08 -19.34
CA GLY A 76 16.99 6.40 -19.76
C GLY A 76 18.12 6.47 -18.70
N GLU A 77 17.80 6.88 -17.46
CA GLU A 77 18.74 6.95 -16.33
C GLU A 77 18.80 5.59 -15.60
N THR A 78 19.39 4.59 -16.24
CA THR A 78 19.37 3.19 -15.79
C THR A 78 19.93 2.99 -14.37
N GLU A 79 21.06 3.63 -14.05
CA GLU A 79 21.68 3.51 -12.71
C GLU A 79 20.74 4.00 -11.60
N LYS A 80 20.07 5.13 -11.82
CA LYS A 80 19.09 5.64 -10.87
C LYS A 80 17.85 4.77 -10.80
N ALA A 81 17.38 4.27 -11.94
CA ALA A 81 16.23 3.35 -11.96
C ALA A 81 16.51 2.11 -11.09
N GLU A 82 17.69 1.49 -11.23
CA GLU A 82 18.14 0.36 -10.42
C GLU A 82 18.23 0.73 -8.92
N GLU A 83 18.79 1.90 -8.59
CA GLU A 83 18.86 2.39 -7.20
C GLU A 83 17.46 2.45 -6.57
N TYR A 84 16.48 3.05 -7.26
CA TYR A 84 15.14 3.16 -6.75
C TYR A 84 14.40 1.82 -6.71
N PHE A 85 14.64 0.89 -7.64
CA PHE A 85 14.10 -0.47 -7.54
C PHE A 85 14.69 -1.23 -6.35
N HIS A 86 15.97 -1.05 -6.02
CA HIS A 86 16.56 -1.61 -4.80
C HIS A 86 15.92 -1.02 -3.53
N LEU A 87 15.66 0.29 -3.48
CA LEU A 87 14.91 0.91 -2.39
C LEU A 87 13.49 0.33 -2.28
N ALA A 88 12.80 0.20 -3.42
CA ALA A 88 11.46 -0.38 -3.47
C ALA A 88 11.41 -1.86 -3.06
N ALA A 89 12.47 -2.63 -3.32
CA ALA A 89 12.57 -4.03 -2.93
C ALA A 89 12.98 -4.25 -1.46
N SER A 90 13.37 -3.19 -0.75
CA SER A 90 13.87 -3.25 0.63
C SER A 90 12.76 -3.23 1.68
N GLY A 91 13.11 -3.52 2.94
CA GLY A 91 12.22 -3.41 4.09
C GLY A 91 11.68 -4.75 4.59
N PRO A 92 10.65 -4.73 5.48
CA PRO A 92 10.02 -5.93 5.98
C PRO A 92 9.45 -6.79 4.85
N GLN A 93 9.50 -8.10 4.99
CA GLN A 93 9.03 -9.04 3.97
C GLN A 93 7.84 -9.86 4.43
N GLU A 94 7.48 -9.80 5.71
CA GLU A 94 6.37 -10.55 6.25
C GLU A 94 5.13 -9.67 6.35
N PRO A 95 4.00 -10.11 5.79
CA PRO A 95 2.74 -9.42 5.96
C PRO A 95 2.30 -9.40 7.42
N GLY A 96 1.54 -8.38 7.81
CA GLY A 96 0.92 -8.24 9.11
C GLY A 96 -0.55 -7.88 9.00
N SER A 97 -1.31 -8.09 10.09
CA SER A 97 -2.68 -7.61 10.22
C SER A 97 -2.71 -6.07 10.32
N VAL A 98 -3.85 -5.49 9.94
CA VAL A 98 -4.11 -4.05 10.08
C VAL A 98 -5.31 -3.88 11.00
N LEU A 99 -5.05 -3.68 12.28
CA LEU A 99 -6.07 -3.53 13.31
C LEU A 99 -6.09 -2.11 13.89
N TYR A 100 -4.92 -1.55 14.16
CA TYR A 100 -4.77 -0.25 14.79
C TYR A 100 -4.48 0.85 13.76
N TYR A 101 -4.74 2.11 14.14
CA TYR A 101 -4.60 3.27 13.26
C TYR A 101 -3.18 3.54 12.73
N ASN A 102 -2.17 3.02 13.43
CA ASN A 102 -0.75 3.14 13.04
C ASN A 102 -0.20 1.91 12.30
N ASP A 103 -1.01 0.87 12.14
CA ASP A 103 -0.62 -0.30 11.36
C ASP A 103 -0.52 0.08 9.88
N GLN A 104 0.49 -0.47 9.23
CA GLN A 104 0.73 -0.21 7.81
C GLN A 104 0.25 -1.41 6.98
N PRO A 105 -0.63 -1.18 5.98
CA PRO A 105 -1.04 -2.25 5.08
C PRO A 105 0.17 -2.89 4.40
N SER A 106 0.13 -4.22 4.24
CA SER A 106 1.24 -5.02 3.71
C SER A 106 1.32 -5.03 2.18
N ASP A 107 0.56 -4.18 1.50
CA ASP A 107 0.60 -4.01 0.04
C ASP A 107 1.96 -3.50 -0.47
N PHE A 108 2.79 -2.92 0.40
CA PHE A 108 4.17 -2.58 0.07
C PHE A 108 4.98 -3.80 -0.39
N ILE A 109 4.65 -5.02 0.07
CA ILE A 109 5.30 -6.28 -0.36
C ILE A 109 5.01 -6.56 -1.84
N TYR A 110 3.84 -6.16 -2.35
CA TYR A 110 3.54 -6.24 -3.78
C TYR A 110 4.53 -5.39 -4.60
N TYR A 111 4.83 -4.18 -4.15
CA TYR A 111 5.81 -3.31 -4.82
C TYR A 111 7.24 -3.82 -4.68
N GLN A 112 7.58 -4.51 -3.56
CA GLN A 112 8.84 -5.25 -3.46
C GLN A 112 8.94 -6.34 -4.54
N GLY A 113 7.85 -7.06 -4.77
CA GLY A 113 7.76 -8.05 -5.83
C GLY A 113 7.96 -7.45 -7.21
N LEU A 114 7.24 -6.36 -7.52
CA LEU A 114 7.37 -5.66 -8.79
C LEU A 114 8.79 -5.11 -9.03
N ALA A 115 9.39 -4.53 -8.00
CA ALA A 115 10.76 -4.02 -8.08
C ALA A 115 11.78 -5.15 -8.31
N ASN A 116 11.58 -6.31 -7.67
CA ASN A 116 12.41 -7.48 -7.93
C ASN A 116 12.28 -7.98 -9.37
N LEU A 117 11.10 -7.90 -10.01
CA LEU A 117 10.95 -8.21 -11.43
C LEU A 117 11.76 -7.26 -12.31
N GLU A 118 11.73 -5.95 -12.02
CA GLU A 118 12.51 -4.95 -12.74
C GLU A 118 14.03 -5.16 -12.61
N LEU A 119 14.47 -5.72 -11.49
CA LEU A 119 15.86 -6.11 -11.22
C LEU A 119 16.25 -7.49 -11.79
N GLY A 120 15.33 -8.22 -12.44
CA GLY A 120 15.55 -9.57 -12.94
C GLY A 120 15.64 -10.64 -11.85
N LEU A 121 15.12 -10.37 -10.64
CA LEU A 121 15.15 -11.26 -9.49
C LEU A 121 13.82 -12.05 -9.35
N ASP A 122 13.47 -12.82 -10.38
CA ASP A 122 12.18 -13.50 -10.51
C ASP A 122 11.81 -14.37 -9.31
N HIS A 123 12.78 -15.07 -8.72
CA HIS A 123 12.52 -15.91 -7.54
C HIS A 123 12.12 -15.06 -6.31
N ALA A 124 12.79 -13.93 -6.09
CA ALA A 124 12.47 -13.02 -5.00
C ALA A 124 11.09 -12.37 -5.22
N ALA A 125 10.78 -11.97 -6.45
CA ALA A 125 9.48 -11.45 -6.83
C ALA A 125 8.35 -12.44 -6.52
N LYS A 126 8.46 -13.68 -7.03
CA LYS A 126 7.48 -14.73 -6.77
C LYS A 126 7.31 -15.02 -5.28
N LYS A 127 8.41 -15.00 -4.51
CA LYS A 127 8.35 -15.17 -3.05
C LYS A 127 7.46 -14.09 -2.43
N SER A 128 7.66 -12.81 -2.77
CA SER A 128 6.84 -11.71 -2.26
C SER A 128 5.37 -11.89 -2.56
N PHE A 129 5.01 -12.28 -3.80
CA PHE A 129 3.62 -12.50 -4.19
C PHE A 129 2.99 -13.69 -3.48
N HIS A 130 3.74 -14.78 -3.31
CA HIS A 130 3.26 -15.93 -2.54
C HIS A 130 3.10 -15.63 -1.05
N GLN A 131 3.93 -14.75 -0.46
CA GLN A 131 3.76 -14.33 0.93
C GLN A 131 2.43 -13.61 1.14
N LEU A 132 2.05 -12.69 0.24
CA LEU A 132 0.76 -12.01 0.28
C LEU A 132 -0.41 -13.00 0.15
N LEU A 133 -0.32 -13.91 -0.82
CA LEU A 133 -1.35 -14.92 -1.07
C LEU A 133 -1.53 -15.82 0.15
N THR A 134 -0.43 -16.39 0.65
CA THR A 134 -0.44 -17.31 1.80
C THR A 134 -0.97 -16.63 3.06
N PHE A 135 -0.53 -15.41 3.35
CA PHE A 135 -1.03 -14.66 4.49
C PHE A 135 -2.55 -14.45 4.39
N GLY A 136 -3.03 -13.96 3.25
CA GLY A 136 -4.46 -13.72 3.07
C GLY A 136 -5.31 -15.00 3.14
N GLU A 137 -4.77 -16.16 2.71
CA GLU A 137 -5.45 -17.46 2.85
C GLU A 137 -5.49 -17.95 4.30
N GLN A 138 -4.38 -17.80 5.03
CA GLN A 138 -4.25 -18.30 6.41
C GLN A 138 -5.06 -17.49 7.42
N HIS A 139 -5.17 -16.15 7.20
CA HIS A 139 -5.76 -15.23 8.14
C HIS A 139 -7.17 -14.76 7.75
N LEU A 140 -7.76 -15.33 6.69
CA LEU A 140 -9.06 -14.90 6.16
C LEU A 140 -10.21 -14.95 7.18
N PHE A 141 -10.16 -15.91 8.08
CA PHE A 141 -11.21 -16.18 9.06
C PHE A 141 -10.70 -16.11 10.50
N ASP A 142 -9.63 -15.33 10.73
CA ASP A 142 -9.19 -15.08 12.09
C ASP A 142 -10.26 -14.31 12.86
N GLU A 143 -10.46 -14.65 14.12
CA GLU A 143 -11.23 -13.85 15.05
C GLU A 143 -10.44 -12.57 15.35
N VAL A 144 -11.06 -11.42 15.13
CA VAL A 144 -10.41 -10.10 15.28
C VAL A 144 -11.03 -9.36 16.44
N GLU A 145 -10.25 -9.14 17.48
CA GLU A 145 -10.65 -8.37 18.65
C GLU A 145 -9.62 -7.27 18.95
N TYR A 146 -10.10 -6.12 19.45
CA TYR A 146 -9.20 -5.10 19.96
C TYR A 146 -8.61 -5.53 21.29
N ASP A 147 -7.29 -5.42 21.44
CA ASP A 147 -6.64 -5.48 22.74
C ASP A 147 -6.86 -4.15 23.48
N PHE A 148 -7.69 -4.17 24.50
CA PHE A 148 -8.01 -2.99 25.33
C PHE A 148 -6.78 -2.32 25.94
N PHE A 149 -5.68 -3.03 26.14
CA PHE A 149 -4.44 -2.47 26.65
C PHE A 149 -3.61 -1.75 25.58
N ALA A 150 -3.91 -1.99 24.30
CA ALA A 150 -3.22 -1.36 23.19
C ALA A 150 -3.86 -0.04 22.75
N VAL A 151 -5.08 0.27 23.22
CA VAL A 151 -5.81 1.50 22.89
C VAL A 151 -6.16 2.28 24.14
N SER A 152 -5.98 3.60 24.10
CA SER A 152 -6.19 4.48 25.27
C SER A 152 -7.65 4.66 25.68
N LEU A 153 -8.59 4.44 24.76
CA LEU A 153 -10.04 4.68 24.94
C LEU A 153 -10.87 3.56 24.29
N PRO A 154 -10.91 2.37 24.89
CA PRO A 154 -11.52 1.19 24.28
C PRO A 154 -13.06 1.28 24.14
N GLU A 155 -13.73 2.14 24.91
CA GLU A 155 -15.19 2.20 24.96
C GLU A 155 -15.81 3.29 24.07
N ILE A 156 -14.99 4.11 23.38
CA ILE A 156 -15.50 5.15 22.49
C ILE A 156 -15.44 4.65 21.04
N GLU A 157 -16.18 3.62 20.74
CA GLU A 157 -16.56 3.32 19.34
C GLU A 157 -17.63 4.32 18.93
N VAL A 158 -17.23 5.39 18.26
CA VAL A 158 -18.18 6.35 17.67
C VAL A 158 -18.95 5.72 16.52
N PHE A 159 -18.37 4.68 15.89
CA PHE A 159 -18.99 3.90 14.82
C PHE A 159 -18.71 2.41 15.07
N GLN A 160 -19.75 1.59 15.02
CA GLN A 160 -19.58 0.14 15.03
C GLN A 160 -18.91 -0.27 13.72
N GLU A 161 -17.67 -0.71 13.79
CA GLU A 161 -16.94 -1.28 12.66
C GLU A 161 -17.03 -2.80 12.74
N ASP A 162 -17.39 -3.44 11.62
CA ASP A 162 -17.35 -4.89 11.50
C ASP A 162 -15.89 -5.33 11.25
N LEU A 163 -15.19 -5.67 12.33
CA LEU A 163 -13.76 -6.05 12.30
C LEU A 163 -13.54 -7.34 11.50
N GLU A 164 -14.46 -8.28 11.55
CA GLU A 164 -14.38 -9.52 10.76
C GLU A 164 -14.47 -9.21 9.27
N LEU A 165 -15.45 -8.41 8.88
CA LEU A 165 -15.60 -7.97 7.49
C LEU A 165 -14.36 -7.20 7.02
N ARG A 166 -13.82 -6.31 7.85
CA ARG A 166 -12.58 -5.57 7.55
C ARG A 166 -11.41 -6.50 7.34
N ASN A 167 -11.23 -7.52 8.21
CA ASN A 167 -10.19 -8.53 8.05
C ASN A 167 -10.36 -9.34 6.77
N ILE A 168 -11.57 -9.81 6.48
CA ILE A 168 -11.88 -10.56 5.25
C ILE A 168 -11.53 -9.72 4.00
N GLN A 169 -11.90 -8.44 3.98
CA GLN A 169 -11.59 -7.55 2.85
C GLN A 169 -10.08 -7.33 2.69
N TYR A 170 -9.37 -7.10 3.80
CA TYR A 170 -7.94 -6.93 3.78
C TYR A 170 -7.21 -8.21 3.30
N CYS A 171 -7.57 -9.37 3.83
CA CYS A 171 -7.01 -10.64 3.41
C CYS A 171 -7.28 -10.92 1.92
N ASN A 172 -8.51 -10.67 1.45
CA ASN A 172 -8.84 -10.80 0.03
C ASN A 172 -8.06 -9.81 -0.84
N TYR A 173 -7.81 -8.59 -0.36
CA TYR A 173 -6.97 -7.62 -1.04
C TYR A 173 -5.53 -8.11 -1.21
N LEU A 174 -4.92 -8.66 -0.14
CA LEU A 174 -3.57 -9.22 -0.22
C LEU A 174 -3.52 -10.44 -1.16
N ARG A 175 -4.54 -11.32 -1.13
CA ARG A 175 -4.67 -12.44 -2.07
C ARG A 175 -4.77 -11.94 -3.52
N ALA A 176 -5.58 -10.91 -3.76
CA ALA A 176 -5.71 -10.32 -5.09
C ALA A 176 -4.38 -9.77 -5.60
N LEU A 177 -3.61 -9.07 -4.75
CA LEU A 177 -2.28 -8.58 -5.11
C LEU A 177 -1.30 -9.74 -5.37
N GLY A 178 -1.35 -10.81 -4.57
CA GLY A 178 -0.54 -12.00 -4.79
C GLY A 178 -0.84 -12.65 -6.15
N HIS A 179 -2.11 -12.86 -6.48
CA HIS A 179 -2.53 -13.38 -7.80
C HIS A 179 -2.12 -12.46 -8.94
N LEU A 180 -2.29 -11.14 -8.77
CA LEU A 180 -1.90 -10.15 -9.78
C LEU A 180 -0.39 -10.20 -10.07
N GLY A 181 0.43 -10.30 -9.02
CA GLY A 181 1.89 -10.42 -9.16
C GLY A 181 2.35 -11.72 -9.80
N LEU A 182 1.56 -12.79 -9.67
CA LEU A 182 1.80 -14.10 -10.30
C LEU A 182 1.20 -14.22 -11.72
N ASP A 183 0.68 -13.11 -12.28
CA ASP A 183 0.00 -13.05 -13.59
C ASP A 183 -1.30 -13.87 -13.67
N GLU A 184 -1.89 -14.20 -12.53
CA GLU A 184 -3.18 -14.88 -12.43
C GLU A 184 -4.34 -13.86 -12.44
N ASN A 185 -4.41 -13.07 -13.50
CA ASN A 185 -5.22 -11.85 -13.63
C ASN A 185 -6.72 -12.07 -13.39
N GLU A 186 -7.28 -13.21 -13.81
CA GLU A 186 -8.71 -13.47 -13.62
C GLU A 186 -9.06 -13.69 -12.14
N LYS A 187 -8.22 -14.40 -11.39
CA LYS A 187 -8.41 -14.60 -9.95
C LYS A 187 -8.28 -13.28 -9.19
N ALA A 188 -7.29 -12.46 -9.54
CA ALA A 188 -7.10 -11.14 -8.96
C ALA A 188 -8.33 -10.26 -9.20
N ARG A 189 -8.83 -10.22 -10.43
CA ARG A 189 -10.00 -9.42 -10.83
C ARG A 189 -11.28 -9.86 -10.11
N GLU A 190 -11.48 -11.15 -9.91
CA GLU A 190 -12.62 -11.70 -9.18
C GLU A 190 -12.60 -11.20 -7.72
N LEU A 191 -11.46 -11.33 -7.02
CA LEU A 191 -11.31 -10.86 -5.65
C LEU A 191 -11.49 -9.34 -5.53
N PHE A 192 -10.93 -8.53 -6.44
CA PHE A 192 -11.17 -7.08 -6.42
C PHE A 192 -12.65 -6.72 -6.60
N ARG A 193 -13.38 -7.44 -7.46
CA ARG A 193 -14.83 -7.24 -7.63
C ARG A 193 -15.60 -7.61 -6.37
N GLU A 194 -15.24 -8.71 -5.70
CA GLU A 194 -15.87 -9.10 -4.44
C GLU A 194 -15.66 -8.05 -3.34
N ILE A 195 -14.45 -7.49 -3.22
CA ILE A 195 -14.14 -6.42 -2.29
C ILE A 195 -15.02 -5.19 -2.60
N LEU A 196 -15.03 -4.74 -3.86
CA LEU A 196 -15.79 -3.56 -4.27
C LEU A 196 -17.31 -3.74 -4.17
N ALA A 197 -17.81 -4.97 -4.27
CA ALA A 197 -19.21 -5.28 -4.04
C ALA A 197 -19.63 -5.11 -2.56
N LYS A 198 -18.70 -5.25 -1.63
CA LYS A 198 -18.90 -5.06 -0.19
C LYS A 198 -18.58 -3.64 0.26
N GLN A 199 -17.52 -3.06 -0.28
CA GLN A 199 -17.03 -1.71 0.02
C GLN A 199 -16.63 -1.01 -1.28
N SER A 200 -17.54 -0.24 -1.85
CA SER A 200 -17.37 0.39 -3.16
C SER A 200 -16.28 1.47 -3.22
N ASP A 201 -15.81 1.93 -2.06
CA ASP A 201 -14.75 2.94 -1.90
C ASP A 201 -13.41 2.34 -1.42
N TYR A 202 -13.22 1.02 -1.47
CA TYR A 202 -11.97 0.39 -1.10
C TYR A 202 -10.85 0.80 -2.08
N GLN A 203 -10.03 1.77 -1.67
CA GLN A 203 -9.06 2.44 -2.54
C GLN A 203 -8.05 1.50 -3.18
N GLY A 204 -7.53 0.53 -2.43
CA GLY A 204 -6.59 -0.46 -2.94
C GLY A 204 -7.14 -1.28 -4.11
N ALA A 205 -8.44 -1.60 -4.09
CA ALA A 205 -9.10 -2.35 -5.16
C ALA A 205 -9.52 -1.46 -6.34
N LEU A 206 -9.86 -0.19 -6.08
CA LEU A 206 -10.21 0.79 -7.13
C LEU A 206 -9.00 1.14 -8.01
N ALA A 207 -7.82 1.05 -7.46
CA ALA A 207 -6.56 1.41 -8.10
C ALA A 207 -6.01 0.32 -9.04
N ARG A 208 -6.66 -0.84 -9.13
CA ARG A 208 -6.23 -2.03 -9.88
C ARG A 208 -7.26 -2.43 -10.93
#